data_ab0a1ac7d30707d4bacf9acb8e5febda
#
_entry.id   ab0a1ac7d30707d4bacf9acb8e5febda
#
_cell.length_a   1.000
_cell.length_b   1.000
_cell.length_c   1.000
_cell.angle_alpha   90.00
_cell.angle_beta   90.00
_cell.angle_gamma   90.00
#
_symmetry.space_group_name_H-M   'P 1'
#
loop_
_entity.id
_entity.type
_entity.pdbx_description
1 polymer ?
#
loop_
_entity_poly.entity_id
_entity_poly.type
_entity_poly.pdbx_seq_one_letter_code
_entity_poly.pdbx_strand_id
1 'polypeptide(L)'
;MISVEDREKIRRAYFNDKKSLRQIAKELHVARKTVCKAIAAAEPETYTRRAPRAAPILGPFKQRIDELLSENEHLPPKQRYIGPTILKEIQKLGYQGSESTLRGYIGQRRQEKRRPKVYLPLEFDPGADAQADWGEAVVELAGERSTVQIFYMRLCYSRKLFMMAFPAQKQEAFFEGHVQAFHHFQGIPHRISYDYLKAAVQKILEGHTRQEQLAFIALRSHYLFESHFCTPGQGHEKGGVEHGVGFGRRNFMVPIPQVAAFAELNTLLLAECLKDDARRVDGQPLTIGEAWELERTALLPLPAKDYPCCVTRPVCLTPYSQVEFESNRYSVPTDKVHPQLVLKAYPFRVDILYLADVIASHARCYGHDQDIFNPLHYLPLLAQRPGAFQHAKPMRRWRETWPPAYEHLLAKLQAEQADSGSVREFVKILKLHEAYPANLIEQAVTQALAYGCIHADGVELCLRQLLHPEAAIAALDVSGNARLDSHSEPPDLRRYEQLLGAGR
;
A
#
# COMPACT_ATOMS: atom_id res chain seq x y z
N MET A 1 -9.61 -16.41 -57.29
CA MET A 1 -8.40 -15.54 -57.42
C MET A 1 -7.22 -16.44 -57.77
N ILE A 2 -6.42 -16.14 -58.77
CA ILE A 2 -5.22 -16.91 -59.10
C ILE A 2 -4.12 -16.60 -58.10
N SER A 3 -3.31 -17.63 -57.77
CA SER A 3 -2.13 -17.51 -56.87
C SER A 3 -1.04 -16.61 -57.45
N VAL A 4 -0.06 -16.22 -56.64
CA VAL A 4 1.12 -15.48 -57.10
C VAL A 4 1.95 -16.34 -58.05
N GLU A 5 2.02 -17.64 -57.78
CA GLU A 5 2.72 -18.62 -58.65
C GLU A 5 2.06 -18.75 -60.03
N ASP A 6 0.72 -18.76 -60.09
CA ASP A 6 0.00 -18.80 -61.37
C ASP A 6 0.17 -17.50 -62.14
N ARG A 7 0.33 -16.35 -61.48
CA ARG A 7 0.64 -15.07 -62.10
C ARG A 7 2.06 -15.11 -62.70
N GLU A 8 3.02 -15.70 -61.97
CA GLU A 8 4.38 -15.88 -62.49
C GLU A 8 4.40 -16.73 -63.74
N LYS A 9 3.70 -17.88 -63.74
CA LYS A 9 3.62 -18.74 -64.91
C LYS A 9 3.00 -18.01 -66.13
N ILE A 10 1.94 -17.25 -65.91
CA ILE A 10 1.32 -16.44 -66.96
C ILE A 10 2.27 -15.40 -67.51
N ARG A 11 2.98 -14.70 -66.64
CA ARG A 11 3.95 -13.65 -67.02
C ARG A 11 5.14 -14.22 -67.75
N ARG A 12 5.71 -15.34 -67.31
CA ARG A 12 6.78 -16.07 -68.02
C ARG A 12 6.33 -16.50 -69.40
N ALA A 13 5.16 -17.12 -69.53
CA ALA A 13 4.67 -17.56 -70.82
C ALA A 13 4.44 -16.38 -71.80
N TYR A 14 4.07 -15.21 -71.30
CA TYR A 14 3.89 -14.02 -72.13
C TYR A 14 5.20 -13.31 -72.48
N PHE A 15 6.01 -12.96 -71.47
CA PHE A 15 7.21 -12.16 -71.69
C PHE A 15 8.42 -12.93 -72.19
N ASN A 16 8.61 -14.16 -71.72
CA ASN A 16 9.76 -15.01 -72.09
C ASN A 16 9.41 -15.88 -73.28
N ASP A 17 8.34 -16.68 -73.25
CA ASP A 17 8.00 -17.64 -74.28
C ASP A 17 7.24 -17.02 -75.48
N LYS A 18 6.93 -15.70 -75.40
CA LYS A 18 6.24 -14.92 -76.45
C LYS A 18 4.86 -15.50 -76.86
N LYS A 19 4.18 -16.27 -75.99
CA LYS A 19 2.90 -16.87 -76.29
C LYS A 19 1.79 -15.83 -76.34
N SER A 20 0.80 -16.06 -77.21
CA SER A 20 -0.35 -15.17 -77.29
C SER A 20 -1.28 -15.30 -76.10
N LEU A 21 -2.06 -14.24 -75.77
CA LEU A 21 -3.03 -14.24 -74.63
C LEU A 21 -4.06 -15.39 -74.78
N ARG A 22 -4.42 -15.80 -75.99
CA ARG A 22 -5.33 -16.90 -76.26
C ARG A 22 -4.71 -18.26 -75.93
N GLN A 23 -3.47 -18.45 -76.31
CA GLN A 23 -2.71 -19.68 -76.01
C GLN A 23 -2.50 -19.86 -74.50
N ILE A 24 -2.08 -18.81 -73.79
CA ILE A 24 -1.88 -18.83 -72.32
C ILE A 24 -3.22 -19.14 -71.60
N ALA A 25 -4.31 -18.52 -72.03
CA ALA A 25 -5.62 -18.75 -71.46
C ALA A 25 -6.08 -20.21 -71.64
N LYS A 26 -5.79 -20.82 -72.80
CA LYS A 26 -6.13 -22.21 -73.14
C LYS A 26 -5.23 -23.20 -72.37
N GLU A 27 -3.93 -22.97 -72.34
CA GLU A 27 -2.92 -23.84 -71.68
C GLU A 27 -3.11 -23.88 -70.16
N LEU A 28 -3.38 -22.74 -69.53
CA LEU A 28 -3.51 -22.64 -68.09
C LEU A 28 -4.96 -22.70 -67.59
N HIS A 29 -5.92 -22.95 -68.47
CA HIS A 29 -7.36 -23.06 -68.20
C HIS A 29 -7.90 -21.85 -67.42
N VAL A 30 -7.44 -20.63 -67.72
CA VAL A 30 -7.87 -19.40 -67.08
C VAL A 30 -8.53 -18.46 -68.07
N ALA A 31 -9.48 -17.62 -67.58
CA ALA A 31 -10.16 -16.65 -68.43
C ALA A 31 -9.14 -15.62 -69.01
N ARG A 32 -9.28 -15.25 -70.28
CA ARG A 32 -8.44 -14.27 -70.96
C ARG A 32 -8.34 -12.93 -70.18
N LYS A 33 -9.41 -12.51 -69.52
CA LYS A 33 -9.42 -11.33 -68.67
C LYS A 33 -8.49 -11.47 -67.46
N THR A 34 -8.35 -12.68 -66.91
CA THR A 34 -7.45 -13.00 -65.82
C THR A 34 -5.98 -12.97 -66.28
N VAL A 35 -5.72 -13.48 -67.48
CA VAL A 35 -4.35 -13.40 -68.10
C VAL A 35 -3.94 -11.95 -68.30
N CYS A 36 -4.85 -11.09 -68.83
CA CYS A 36 -4.54 -9.63 -68.99
C CYS A 36 -4.24 -8.96 -67.65
N LYS A 37 -4.99 -9.28 -66.59
CA LYS A 37 -4.76 -8.72 -65.24
C LYS A 37 -3.43 -9.22 -64.63
N ALA A 38 -3.04 -10.47 -64.86
CA ALA A 38 -1.80 -11.03 -64.40
C ALA A 38 -0.58 -10.41 -65.11
N ILE A 39 -0.72 -10.06 -66.37
CA ILE A 39 0.31 -9.37 -67.17
C ILE A 39 0.48 -7.92 -66.71
N ALA A 40 -0.65 -7.23 -66.46
CA ALA A 40 -0.68 -5.80 -66.04
C ALA A 40 -0.07 -5.58 -64.65
N ALA A 41 -0.23 -6.52 -63.69
CA ALA A 41 0.30 -6.42 -62.35
C ALA A 41 0.92 -7.74 -61.89
N ALA A 42 2.16 -7.70 -61.37
CA ALA A 42 2.84 -8.90 -60.83
C ALA A 42 2.20 -9.38 -59.51
N GLU A 43 1.77 -8.46 -58.68
CA GLU A 43 1.10 -8.75 -57.40
C GLU A 43 -0.42 -8.76 -57.55
N PRO A 44 -1.14 -9.63 -56.82
CA PRO A 44 -2.58 -9.59 -56.77
C PRO A 44 -3.04 -8.28 -56.10
N GLU A 45 -3.90 -7.54 -56.80
CA GLU A 45 -4.59 -6.42 -56.17
C GLU A 45 -5.34 -6.90 -54.90
N THR A 46 -5.04 -6.28 -53.74
CA THR A 46 -5.79 -6.52 -52.54
C THR A 46 -7.28 -6.21 -52.82
N TYR A 47 -8.15 -7.15 -52.44
CA TYR A 47 -9.59 -6.94 -52.61
C TYR A 47 -10.07 -5.74 -51.81
N THR A 48 -10.15 -4.59 -52.41
CA THR A 48 -10.75 -3.38 -51.85
C THR A 48 -12.23 -3.30 -52.31
N ARG A 49 -13.12 -3.33 -51.32
CA ARG A 49 -14.52 -3.15 -51.58
C ARG A 49 -14.79 -1.73 -52.07
N ARG A 50 -15.27 -1.57 -53.27
CA ARG A 50 -15.60 -0.26 -53.87
C ARG A 50 -16.76 0.45 -53.21
N ALA A 51 -17.64 -0.26 -52.54
CA ALA A 51 -18.80 0.30 -51.83
C ALA A 51 -18.96 -0.35 -50.45
N PRO A 52 -19.38 0.41 -49.41
CA PRO A 52 -19.70 -0.15 -48.11
C PRO A 52 -20.84 -1.20 -48.24
N ARG A 53 -20.87 -2.15 -47.28
CA ARG A 53 -22.02 -3.08 -47.19
C ARG A 53 -23.30 -2.28 -47.00
N ALA A 54 -24.32 -2.62 -47.81
CA ALA A 54 -25.67 -2.11 -47.58
C ALA A 54 -26.08 -2.51 -46.14
N ALA A 55 -26.62 -1.57 -45.39
CA ALA A 55 -27.15 -1.77 -44.02
C ALA A 55 -28.67 -1.51 -44.06
N PRO A 56 -29.48 -2.41 -44.62
CA PRO A 56 -30.87 -2.13 -44.89
C PRO A 56 -31.69 -1.85 -43.62
N ILE A 57 -31.34 -2.49 -42.50
CA ILE A 57 -32.02 -2.33 -41.20
C ILE A 57 -31.60 -1.07 -40.47
N LEU A 58 -30.27 -0.77 -40.41
CA LEU A 58 -29.74 0.39 -39.68
C LEU A 58 -29.64 1.65 -40.57
N GLY A 59 -29.61 1.49 -41.90
CA GLY A 59 -29.41 2.56 -42.86
C GLY A 59 -30.28 3.78 -42.65
N PRO A 60 -31.63 3.61 -42.56
CA PRO A 60 -32.56 4.72 -42.37
C PRO A 60 -32.34 5.51 -41.09
N PHE A 61 -31.75 4.90 -40.04
CA PHE A 61 -31.58 5.49 -38.72
C PHE A 61 -30.21 6.12 -38.51
N LYS A 62 -29.25 5.93 -39.44
CA LYS A 62 -27.86 6.43 -39.30
C LYS A 62 -27.81 7.94 -39.09
N GLN A 63 -28.61 8.69 -39.85
CA GLN A 63 -28.67 10.13 -39.74
C GLN A 63 -29.06 10.56 -38.32
N ARG A 64 -30.13 9.96 -37.77
CA ARG A 64 -30.59 10.27 -36.41
C ARG A 64 -29.56 9.88 -35.34
N ILE A 65 -28.88 8.76 -35.53
CA ILE A 65 -27.75 8.35 -34.63
C ILE A 65 -26.62 9.37 -34.67
N ASP A 66 -26.25 9.85 -35.85
CA ASP A 66 -25.18 10.83 -36.01
C ASP A 66 -25.57 12.20 -35.41
N GLU A 67 -26.83 12.61 -35.49
CA GLU A 67 -27.35 13.80 -34.80
C GLU A 67 -27.23 13.66 -33.29
N LEU A 68 -27.69 12.56 -32.69
CA LEU A 68 -27.60 12.29 -31.26
C LEU A 68 -26.12 12.25 -30.76
N LEU A 69 -25.24 11.68 -31.59
CA LEU A 69 -23.80 11.68 -31.30
C LEU A 69 -23.17 13.09 -31.37
N SER A 70 -23.70 13.96 -32.22
CA SER A 70 -23.24 15.36 -32.33
C SER A 70 -23.80 16.20 -31.19
N GLU A 71 -25.04 15.98 -30.76
CA GLU A 71 -25.61 16.60 -29.56
C GLU A 71 -24.78 16.33 -28.31
N ASN A 72 -24.14 15.15 -28.21
CA ASN A 72 -23.25 14.79 -27.10
C ASN A 72 -22.03 15.72 -26.94
N GLU A 73 -21.64 16.45 -27.98
CA GLU A 73 -20.51 17.39 -27.90
C GLU A 73 -20.86 18.59 -27.01
N HIS A 74 -22.15 18.94 -26.98
CA HIS A 74 -22.67 20.07 -26.20
C HIS A 74 -23.23 19.66 -24.83
N LEU A 75 -23.40 18.37 -24.58
CA LEU A 75 -23.95 17.86 -23.31
C LEU A 75 -22.85 17.61 -22.26
N PRO A 76 -23.16 17.84 -20.96
CA PRO A 76 -22.27 17.48 -19.88
C PRO A 76 -21.90 15.99 -19.92
N PRO A 77 -20.66 15.58 -19.61
CA PRO A 77 -20.21 14.18 -19.74
C PRO A 77 -21.12 13.13 -19.08
N LYS A 78 -21.76 13.49 -17.96
CA LYS A 78 -22.68 12.61 -17.21
C LYS A 78 -24.09 12.52 -17.81
N GLN A 79 -24.44 13.38 -18.76
CA GLN A 79 -25.76 13.43 -19.39
C GLN A 79 -25.73 13.11 -20.89
N ARG A 80 -24.63 12.52 -21.37
CA ARG A 80 -24.47 12.14 -22.78
C ARG A 80 -25.29 10.90 -23.12
N TYR A 81 -25.82 10.88 -24.36
CA TYR A 81 -26.46 9.67 -24.90
C TYR A 81 -25.49 8.52 -24.94
N ILE A 82 -25.85 7.42 -24.29
CA ILE A 82 -25.13 6.15 -24.32
C ILE A 82 -25.82 5.17 -25.28
N GLY A 83 -25.13 4.10 -25.67
CA GLY A 83 -25.68 3.12 -26.63
C GLY A 83 -27.12 2.66 -26.35
N PRO A 84 -27.46 2.25 -25.12
CA PRO A 84 -28.82 1.87 -24.76
C PRO A 84 -29.84 3.01 -24.92
N THR A 85 -29.46 4.25 -24.63
CA THR A 85 -30.38 5.41 -24.79
C THR A 85 -30.61 5.72 -26.25
N ILE A 86 -29.53 5.69 -27.08
CA ILE A 86 -29.66 5.85 -28.55
C ILE A 86 -30.52 4.73 -29.13
N LEU A 87 -30.37 3.49 -28.64
CA LEU A 87 -31.21 2.37 -29.08
C LEU A 87 -32.70 2.65 -28.82
N LYS A 88 -33.06 3.10 -27.62
CA LYS A 88 -34.44 3.45 -27.28
C LYS A 88 -35.01 4.54 -28.18
N GLU A 89 -34.21 5.57 -28.51
CA GLU A 89 -34.64 6.65 -29.39
C GLU A 89 -34.90 6.17 -30.82
N ILE A 90 -34.04 5.34 -31.41
CA ILE A 90 -34.25 4.82 -32.76
C ILE A 90 -35.31 3.74 -32.80
N GLN A 91 -35.57 3.01 -31.70
CA GLN A 91 -36.70 2.06 -31.60
C GLN A 91 -38.03 2.77 -31.63
N LYS A 92 -38.18 3.96 -31.05
CA LYS A 92 -39.37 4.82 -31.18
C LYS A 92 -39.66 5.19 -32.64
N LEU A 93 -38.61 5.25 -33.47
CA LEU A 93 -38.70 5.52 -34.90
C LEU A 93 -38.89 4.26 -35.77
N GLY A 94 -39.04 3.07 -35.14
CA GLY A 94 -39.30 1.80 -35.81
C GLY A 94 -38.09 0.89 -36.05
N TYR A 95 -36.94 1.12 -35.38
CA TYR A 95 -35.80 0.22 -35.50
C TYR A 95 -36.05 -1.12 -34.82
N GLN A 96 -35.89 -2.22 -35.57
CA GLN A 96 -36.08 -3.59 -35.10
C GLN A 96 -34.77 -4.42 -35.14
N GLY A 97 -33.64 -3.79 -35.39
CA GLY A 97 -32.35 -4.47 -35.46
C GLY A 97 -31.71 -4.74 -34.10
N SER A 98 -30.61 -5.47 -34.11
CA SER A 98 -29.88 -5.82 -32.88
C SER A 98 -29.08 -4.63 -32.29
N GLU A 99 -28.94 -4.62 -30.96
CA GLU A 99 -28.12 -3.66 -30.25
C GLU A 99 -26.64 -3.76 -30.67
N SER A 100 -26.17 -4.97 -31.01
CA SER A 100 -24.77 -5.20 -31.42
C SER A 100 -24.45 -4.46 -32.74
N THR A 101 -25.41 -4.41 -33.68
CA THR A 101 -25.25 -3.66 -34.93
C THR A 101 -25.14 -2.16 -34.68
N LEU A 102 -25.98 -1.62 -33.78
CA LEU A 102 -25.89 -0.22 -33.35
C LEU A 102 -24.58 0.09 -32.68
N ARG A 103 -24.15 -0.76 -31.71
CA ARG A 103 -22.85 -0.59 -31.02
C ARG A 103 -21.64 -0.59 -31.99
N GLY A 104 -21.69 -1.49 -32.98
CA GLY A 104 -20.68 -1.53 -34.05
C GLY A 104 -20.59 -0.21 -34.82
N TYR A 105 -21.77 0.34 -35.23
CA TYR A 105 -21.83 1.62 -35.92
C TYR A 105 -21.36 2.80 -35.06
N ILE A 106 -21.81 2.89 -33.82
CA ILE A 106 -21.34 3.92 -32.86
C ILE A 106 -19.83 3.81 -32.67
N GLY A 107 -19.29 2.59 -32.52
CA GLY A 107 -17.85 2.35 -32.41
C GLY A 107 -17.07 2.87 -33.61
N GLN A 108 -17.54 2.54 -34.83
CA GLN A 108 -16.95 3.04 -36.07
C GLN A 108 -16.97 4.57 -36.14
N ARG A 109 -18.12 5.21 -35.86
CA ARG A 109 -18.23 6.67 -35.87
C ARG A 109 -17.34 7.38 -34.85
N ARG A 110 -17.21 6.78 -33.66
CA ARG A 110 -16.27 7.28 -32.64
C ARG A 110 -14.81 7.13 -33.07
N GLN A 111 -14.48 6.05 -33.79
CA GLN A 111 -13.13 5.83 -34.31
C GLN A 111 -12.82 6.80 -35.45
N GLU A 112 -13.76 7.09 -36.35
CA GLU A 112 -13.63 8.07 -37.45
C GLU A 112 -13.42 9.50 -36.91
N LYS A 113 -14.11 9.87 -35.80
CA LYS A 113 -13.96 11.17 -35.13
C LYS A 113 -12.71 11.24 -34.22
N ARG A 114 -12.06 10.10 -33.89
CA ARG A 114 -10.87 10.06 -33.08
C ARG A 114 -9.67 10.56 -33.89
N ARG A 115 -9.29 11.81 -33.67
CA ARG A 115 -7.99 12.27 -34.16
C ARG A 115 -6.90 11.46 -33.45
N PRO A 116 -5.92 10.88 -34.16
CA PRO A 116 -4.79 10.24 -33.51
C PRO A 116 -4.13 11.27 -32.59
N LYS A 117 -4.00 10.92 -31.31
CA LYS A 117 -3.28 11.75 -30.36
C LYS A 117 -1.79 11.66 -30.74
N VAL A 118 -1.21 12.76 -31.14
CA VAL A 118 0.24 12.87 -31.40
C VAL A 118 0.88 13.49 -30.17
N TYR A 119 1.95 12.86 -29.69
CA TYR A 119 2.70 13.31 -28.53
C TYR A 119 4.12 13.67 -28.96
N LEU A 120 4.69 14.69 -28.33
CA LEU A 120 6.12 15.00 -28.50
C LEU A 120 6.93 14.00 -27.65
N PRO A 121 8.00 13.40 -28.21
CA PRO A 121 8.96 12.69 -27.39
C PRO A 121 9.65 13.67 -26.46
N LEU A 122 9.64 13.35 -25.14
CA LEU A 122 10.25 14.19 -24.11
C LEU A 122 11.56 13.53 -23.65
N GLU A 123 12.61 14.33 -23.62
CA GLU A 123 13.89 14.01 -22.98
C GLU A 123 14.03 14.85 -21.71
N PHE A 124 14.63 14.26 -20.69
CA PHE A 124 14.81 14.89 -19.38
C PHE A 124 16.29 14.82 -19.00
N ASP A 125 16.79 15.91 -18.44
CA ASP A 125 18.12 15.96 -17.87
C ASP A 125 18.20 15.17 -16.56
N PRO A 126 19.37 14.61 -16.19
CA PRO A 126 19.57 13.91 -14.92
C PRO A 126 19.18 14.80 -13.72
N GLY A 127 18.38 14.28 -12.81
CA GLY A 127 17.95 14.96 -11.58
C GLY A 127 16.93 16.07 -11.75
N ALA A 128 16.62 16.48 -12.99
CA ALA A 128 15.76 17.64 -13.24
C ALA A 128 14.31 17.39 -12.84
N ASP A 129 13.72 16.26 -13.24
CA ASP A 129 12.28 16.04 -13.12
C ASP A 129 11.93 14.69 -12.51
N ALA A 130 10.89 14.70 -11.67
CA ALA A 130 10.18 13.51 -11.23
C ALA A 130 8.67 13.70 -11.41
N GLN A 131 7.95 12.60 -11.35
CA GLN A 131 6.50 12.56 -11.42
C GLN A 131 5.95 11.78 -10.24
N ALA A 132 4.94 12.34 -9.55
CA ALA A 132 4.25 11.69 -8.44
C ALA A 132 2.75 11.57 -8.71
N ASP A 133 2.16 10.44 -8.29
CA ASP A 133 0.74 10.16 -8.46
C ASP A 133 0.24 9.17 -7.40
N TRP A 134 -1.08 9.00 -7.33
CA TRP A 134 -1.75 8.02 -6.50
C TRP A 134 -2.44 6.95 -7.34
N GLY A 135 -2.48 5.75 -6.81
CA GLY A 135 -3.27 4.65 -7.36
C GLY A 135 -3.92 3.84 -6.28
N GLU A 136 -4.85 2.98 -6.68
CA GLU A 136 -5.49 2.03 -5.79
C GLU A 136 -5.10 0.61 -6.19
N ALA A 137 -4.93 -0.27 -5.21
CA ALA A 137 -4.70 -1.68 -5.42
C ALA A 137 -5.43 -2.51 -4.37
N VAL A 138 -5.71 -3.77 -4.73
CA VAL A 138 -6.31 -4.74 -3.82
C VAL A 138 -5.21 -5.60 -3.22
N VAL A 139 -5.28 -5.83 -1.93
CA VAL A 139 -4.39 -6.72 -1.16
C VAL A 139 -5.21 -7.58 -0.21
N GLU A 140 -4.66 -8.67 0.25
CA GLU A 140 -5.18 -9.46 1.38
C GLU A 140 -4.35 -9.10 2.61
N LEU A 141 -4.93 -8.28 3.50
CA LEU A 141 -4.29 -7.75 4.70
C LEU A 141 -4.85 -8.46 5.93
N ALA A 142 -4.01 -9.18 6.67
CA ALA A 142 -4.42 -9.98 7.84
C ALA A 142 -5.57 -10.95 7.54
N GLY A 143 -5.60 -11.53 6.33
CA GLY A 143 -6.66 -12.45 5.87
C GLY A 143 -7.92 -11.77 5.31
N GLU A 144 -7.98 -10.44 5.32
CA GLU A 144 -9.10 -9.69 4.76
C GLU A 144 -8.72 -8.96 3.47
N ARG A 145 -9.60 -9.07 2.47
CA ARG A 145 -9.42 -8.38 1.19
C ARG A 145 -9.73 -6.90 1.34
N SER A 146 -8.70 -6.06 1.17
CA SER A 146 -8.77 -4.63 1.39
C SER A 146 -8.24 -3.83 0.18
N THR A 147 -8.78 -2.64 -0.02
CA THR A 147 -8.25 -1.68 -1.00
C THR A 147 -7.28 -0.74 -0.30
N VAL A 148 -6.05 -0.69 -0.80
CA VAL A 148 -5.00 0.20 -0.29
C VAL A 148 -4.69 1.31 -1.28
N GLN A 149 -4.20 2.42 -0.77
CA GLN A 149 -3.78 3.57 -1.56
C GLN A 149 -2.28 3.48 -1.81
N ILE A 150 -1.87 3.57 -3.08
CA ILE A 150 -0.46 3.46 -3.48
C ILE A 150 0.05 4.83 -3.87
N PHE A 151 1.01 5.34 -3.12
CA PHE A 151 1.83 6.46 -3.55
C PHE A 151 2.87 5.96 -4.54
N TYR A 152 3.02 6.68 -5.63
CA TYR A 152 3.95 6.37 -6.70
C TYR A 152 4.78 7.61 -7.03
N MET A 153 6.10 7.45 -7.10
CA MET A 153 7.00 8.49 -7.62
C MET A 153 8.04 7.87 -8.54
N ARG A 154 8.37 8.57 -9.62
CA ARG A 154 9.35 8.11 -10.60
C ARG A 154 10.22 9.25 -11.07
N LEU A 155 11.54 9.06 -11.09
CA LEU A 155 12.48 9.95 -11.75
C LEU A 155 12.26 9.91 -13.28
N CYS A 156 12.40 11.05 -13.94
CA CYS A 156 12.09 11.14 -15.38
C CYS A 156 13.26 10.71 -16.28
N TYR A 157 14.50 10.86 -15.84
CA TYR A 157 15.67 10.45 -16.61
C TYR A 157 15.92 8.94 -16.49
N SER A 158 16.26 8.42 -15.32
CA SER A 158 16.57 7.00 -15.11
C SER A 158 15.36 6.07 -15.21
N ARG A 159 14.16 6.61 -15.01
CA ARG A 159 12.91 5.86 -14.84
C ARG A 159 12.83 5.08 -13.52
N LYS A 160 13.77 5.29 -12.59
CA LYS A 160 13.74 4.67 -11.26
C LYS A 160 12.46 5.04 -10.55
N LEU A 161 11.78 4.04 -10.02
CA LEU A 161 10.48 4.20 -9.40
C LEU A 161 10.50 3.87 -7.92
N PHE A 162 9.58 4.49 -7.20
CA PHE A 162 9.29 4.21 -5.80
C PHE A 162 7.78 4.01 -5.63
N MET A 163 7.41 3.01 -4.84
CA MET A 163 6.01 2.75 -4.50
C MET A 163 5.88 2.47 -3.00
N MET A 164 4.84 3.03 -2.39
CA MET A 164 4.52 2.79 -0.98
C MET A 164 3.00 2.75 -0.79
N ALA A 165 2.53 1.77 0.00
CA ALA A 165 1.13 1.57 0.29
C ALA A 165 0.71 2.27 1.59
N PHE A 166 -0.48 2.87 1.58
CA PHE A 166 -1.09 3.58 2.70
C PHE A 166 -2.55 3.18 2.90
N PRO A 167 -3.10 3.32 4.12
CA PRO A 167 -4.52 3.08 4.37
C PRO A 167 -5.44 4.11 3.70
N ALA A 168 -4.98 5.35 3.53
CA ALA A 168 -5.77 6.45 2.95
C ALA A 168 -4.88 7.50 2.29
N GLN A 169 -5.44 8.21 1.30
CA GLN A 169 -4.79 9.36 0.63
C GLN A 169 -4.94 10.63 1.47
N LYS A 170 -4.28 10.68 2.64
CA LYS A 170 -4.25 11.86 3.49
C LYS A 170 -2.96 12.66 3.29
N GLN A 171 -2.94 13.90 3.79
CA GLN A 171 -1.80 14.81 3.65
C GLN A 171 -0.51 14.23 4.23
N GLU A 172 -0.59 13.65 5.42
CA GLU A 172 0.54 13.02 6.10
C GLU A 172 1.08 11.80 5.33
N ALA A 173 0.21 11.02 4.69
CA ALA A 173 0.61 9.91 3.81
C ALA A 173 1.29 10.41 2.53
N PHE A 174 0.81 11.52 1.98
CA PHE A 174 1.43 12.16 0.82
C PHE A 174 2.83 12.66 1.15
N PHE A 175 3.01 13.30 2.29
CA PHE A 175 4.31 13.78 2.73
C PHE A 175 5.28 12.64 3.04
N GLU A 176 4.81 11.61 3.75
CA GLU A 176 5.60 10.41 4.04
C GLU A 176 6.06 9.71 2.75
N GLY A 177 5.17 9.59 1.76
CA GLY A 177 5.51 9.03 0.45
C GLY A 177 6.65 9.79 -0.24
N HIS A 178 6.68 11.13 -0.13
CA HIS A 178 7.79 11.93 -0.66
C HIS A 178 9.08 11.69 0.08
N VAL A 179 9.04 11.73 1.40
CA VAL A 179 10.23 11.53 2.25
C VAL A 179 10.86 10.18 1.96
N GLN A 180 10.07 9.12 1.94
CA GLN A 180 10.55 7.77 1.66
C GLN A 180 11.05 7.61 0.21
N ALA A 181 10.42 8.29 -0.75
CA ALA A 181 10.90 8.32 -2.13
C ALA A 181 12.27 9.02 -2.24
N PHE A 182 12.47 10.15 -1.54
CA PHE A 182 13.75 10.86 -1.54
C PHE A 182 14.87 10.02 -0.93
N HIS A 183 14.59 9.29 0.15
CA HIS A 183 15.55 8.33 0.71
C HIS A 183 15.86 7.19 -0.26
N HIS A 184 14.85 6.63 -0.95
CA HIS A 184 15.04 5.59 -1.95
C HIS A 184 15.88 6.07 -3.13
N PHE A 185 15.67 7.30 -3.59
CA PHE A 185 16.46 7.91 -4.68
C PHE A 185 17.83 8.40 -4.23
N GLN A 186 18.06 8.48 -2.91
CA GLN A 186 19.26 9.06 -2.28
C GLN A 186 19.48 10.53 -2.66
N GLY A 187 18.40 11.27 -2.86
CA GLY A 187 18.40 12.68 -3.24
C GLY A 187 17.02 13.18 -3.66
N ILE A 188 16.94 14.45 -3.98
CA ILE A 188 15.68 15.14 -4.28
C ILE A 188 15.73 15.65 -5.71
N PRO A 189 14.74 15.35 -6.58
CA PRO A 189 14.66 15.92 -7.92
C PRO A 189 14.36 17.42 -7.84
N HIS A 190 14.91 18.21 -8.78
CA HIS A 190 14.71 19.66 -8.78
C HIS A 190 13.25 20.06 -8.95
N ARG A 191 12.48 19.32 -9.75
CA ARG A 191 11.07 19.56 -10.01
C ARG A 191 10.25 18.27 -9.92
N ILE A 192 9.06 18.36 -9.31
CA ILE A 192 8.13 17.24 -9.22
C ILE A 192 6.81 17.65 -9.86
N SER A 193 6.37 16.86 -10.83
CA SER A 193 5.10 17.03 -11.54
C SER A 193 4.00 16.20 -10.90
N TYR A 194 2.86 16.84 -10.65
CA TYR A 194 1.68 16.26 -10.03
C TYR A 194 0.47 16.33 -10.95
N ASP A 195 -0.42 15.32 -10.84
CA ASP A 195 -1.80 15.50 -11.27
C ASP A 195 -2.59 16.30 -10.21
N TYR A 196 -3.89 16.47 -10.42
CA TYR A 196 -4.76 17.11 -9.45
C TYR A 196 -4.78 16.34 -8.12
N LEU A 197 -4.06 16.84 -7.10
CA LEU A 197 -3.96 16.26 -5.77
C LEU A 197 -4.59 17.21 -4.73
N LYS A 198 -5.70 16.79 -4.12
CA LYS A 198 -6.34 17.55 -3.02
C LYS A 198 -5.40 17.75 -1.82
N ALA A 199 -4.42 16.87 -1.62
CA ALA A 199 -3.43 16.99 -0.55
C ALA A 199 -2.46 18.15 -0.73
N ALA A 200 -2.19 18.58 -1.96
CA ALA A 200 -1.28 19.66 -2.30
C ALA A 200 -1.99 20.97 -2.64
N VAL A 201 -3.23 20.91 -3.15
CA VAL A 201 -3.95 22.04 -3.72
C VAL A 201 -5.24 22.33 -2.94
N GLN A 202 -5.38 23.54 -2.45
CA GLN A 202 -6.59 24.02 -1.76
C GLN A 202 -7.68 24.43 -2.77
N LYS A 203 -7.32 25.11 -3.86
CA LYS A 203 -8.24 25.59 -4.88
C LYS A 203 -7.57 25.65 -6.25
N ILE A 204 -8.31 25.24 -7.27
CA ILE A 204 -7.91 25.45 -8.67
C ILE A 204 -8.37 26.85 -9.09
N LEU A 205 -7.47 27.64 -9.63
CA LEU A 205 -7.73 28.93 -10.28
C LEU A 205 -7.72 28.71 -11.79
N GLU A 206 -7.82 29.76 -12.58
CA GLU A 206 -7.79 29.66 -14.05
C GLU A 206 -6.42 29.19 -14.57
N GLY A 207 -6.42 28.30 -15.57
CA GLY A 207 -5.22 27.78 -16.23
C GLY A 207 -4.36 26.90 -15.31
N HIS A 208 -3.06 27.19 -15.25
CA HIS A 208 -2.08 26.47 -14.42
C HIS A 208 -1.98 26.98 -12.98
N THR A 209 -2.65 28.09 -12.65
CA THR A 209 -2.57 28.72 -11.33
C THR A 209 -3.32 27.88 -10.30
N ARG A 210 -2.69 27.64 -9.14
CA ARG A 210 -3.22 26.87 -8.01
C ARG A 210 -2.99 27.61 -6.71
N GLN A 211 -3.91 27.48 -5.76
CA GLN A 211 -3.67 27.87 -4.38
C GLN A 211 -3.23 26.60 -3.62
N GLU A 212 -1.94 26.54 -3.34
CA GLU A 212 -1.33 25.42 -2.62
C GLU A 212 -1.65 25.47 -1.13
N GLN A 213 -1.67 24.31 -0.47
CA GLN A 213 -1.81 24.23 0.97
C GLN A 213 -0.51 24.67 1.65
N LEU A 214 -0.60 25.43 2.73
CA LEU A 214 0.58 25.94 3.47
C LEU A 214 1.52 24.82 3.93
N ALA A 215 0.96 23.68 4.35
CA ALA A 215 1.76 22.53 4.76
C ALA A 215 2.56 21.92 3.59
N PHE A 216 2.02 21.96 2.36
CA PHE A 216 2.75 21.50 1.17
C PHE A 216 3.85 22.48 0.78
N ILE A 217 3.60 23.79 0.90
CA ILE A 217 4.63 24.82 0.71
C ILE A 217 5.77 24.63 1.71
N ALA A 218 5.45 24.31 2.97
CA ALA A 218 6.45 24.02 4.00
C ALA A 218 7.29 22.78 3.67
N LEU A 219 6.69 21.69 3.20
CA LEU A 219 7.40 20.50 2.71
C LEU A 219 8.36 20.85 1.58
N ARG A 220 7.84 21.56 0.57
CA ARG A 220 8.63 22.00 -0.60
C ARG A 220 9.78 22.91 -0.20
N SER A 221 9.55 23.84 0.71
CA SER A 221 10.59 24.72 1.26
C SER A 221 11.67 23.97 2.06
N HIS A 222 11.29 22.90 2.74
CA HIS A 222 12.21 22.05 3.49
C HIS A 222 13.16 21.27 2.58
N TYR A 223 12.63 20.72 1.47
CA TYR A 223 13.37 19.88 0.52
C TYR A 223 13.87 20.64 -0.71
N LEU A 224 13.48 21.90 -0.91
CA LEU A 224 13.93 22.82 -1.96
C LEU A 224 13.61 22.38 -3.39
N PHE A 225 12.57 21.58 -3.61
CA PHE A 225 12.12 21.21 -4.95
C PHE A 225 11.02 22.14 -5.46
N GLU A 226 10.87 22.22 -6.78
CA GLU A 226 9.78 22.94 -7.43
C GLU A 226 8.58 22.02 -7.68
N SER A 227 7.36 22.52 -7.52
CA SER A 227 6.13 21.81 -7.86
C SER A 227 5.57 22.27 -9.20
N HIS A 228 5.22 21.31 -10.06
CA HIS A 228 4.52 21.54 -11.31
C HIS A 228 3.20 20.77 -11.32
N PHE A 229 2.08 21.45 -11.60
CA PHE A 229 0.77 20.83 -11.66
C PHE A 229 0.28 20.76 -13.11
N CYS A 230 0.02 19.53 -13.58
CA CYS A 230 -0.47 19.32 -14.94
C CYS A 230 -1.87 19.90 -15.15
N THR A 231 -2.17 20.31 -16.38
CA THR A 231 -3.49 20.84 -16.75
C THR A 231 -4.55 19.72 -16.68
N PRO A 232 -5.70 19.93 -16.03
CA PRO A 232 -6.77 18.94 -15.99
C PRO A 232 -7.22 18.52 -17.39
N GLY A 233 -7.23 17.19 -17.64
CA GLY A 233 -7.68 16.61 -18.90
C GLY A 233 -6.64 16.55 -20.03
N GLN A 234 -5.43 17.06 -19.83
CA GLN A 234 -4.33 16.97 -20.80
C GLN A 234 -3.31 15.88 -20.38
N GLY A 235 -3.69 14.61 -20.50
CA GLY A 235 -2.85 13.47 -20.16
C GLY A 235 -1.53 13.37 -20.95
N HIS A 236 -1.35 14.18 -22.00
CA HIS A 236 -0.14 14.21 -22.80
C HIS A 236 1.02 14.97 -22.10
N GLU A 237 0.74 15.87 -21.18
CA GLU A 237 1.76 16.52 -20.34
C GLU A 237 2.40 15.51 -19.37
N LYS A 238 1.74 14.38 -19.12
CA LYS A 238 2.16 13.33 -18.20
C LYS A 238 3.09 12.25 -18.78
N GLY A 239 3.34 12.24 -20.08
CA GLY A 239 4.27 11.37 -20.84
C GLY A 239 4.66 9.98 -20.32
N GLY A 240 4.18 9.53 -19.18
CA GLY A 240 4.58 8.25 -18.59
C GLY A 240 3.96 7.87 -17.24
N VAL A 241 3.28 8.76 -16.49
CA VAL A 241 2.80 8.46 -15.11
C VAL A 241 1.58 7.56 -15.10
N GLU A 242 0.58 7.80 -15.96
CA GLU A 242 -0.61 6.92 -16.04
C GLU A 242 -0.23 5.47 -16.37
N HIS A 243 0.87 5.28 -17.11
CA HIS A 243 1.46 3.96 -17.35
C HIS A 243 2.22 3.42 -16.14
N GLY A 244 2.81 4.30 -15.30
CA GLY A 244 3.64 3.95 -14.16
C GLY A 244 2.88 3.29 -13.01
N VAL A 245 1.80 3.91 -12.53
CA VAL A 245 0.91 3.31 -11.51
C VAL A 245 0.34 1.97 -12.02
N GLY A 246 -0.10 1.96 -13.30
CA GLY A 246 -0.59 0.74 -13.95
C GLY A 246 0.50 -0.31 -14.12
N PHE A 247 1.74 0.07 -14.38
CA PHE A 247 2.89 -0.83 -14.46
C PHE A 247 3.16 -1.49 -13.11
N GLY A 248 3.36 -0.70 -12.05
CA GLY A 248 3.63 -1.24 -10.72
C GLY A 248 2.52 -2.15 -10.21
N ARG A 249 1.25 -1.78 -10.41
CA ARG A 249 0.12 -2.63 -10.04
C ARG A 249 0.11 -3.97 -10.78
N ARG A 250 0.41 -3.99 -12.08
CA ARG A 250 0.43 -5.24 -12.86
C ARG A 250 1.66 -6.10 -12.62
N ASN A 251 2.79 -5.52 -12.28
CA ASN A 251 4.06 -6.26 -12.17
C ASN A 251 4.44 -6.57 -10.73
N PHE A 252 4.07 -5.73 -9.75
CA PHE A 252 4.47 -5.89 -8.35
C PHE A 252 3.34 -6.36 -7.44
N MET A 253 2.07 -6.25 -7.90
CA MET A 253 0.90 -6.58 -7.09
C MET A 253 0.02 -7.67 -7.74
N VAL A 254 0.62 -8.46 -8.62
CA VAL A 254 -0.01 -9.65 -9.22
C VAL A 254 1.00 -10.81 -9.13
N PRO A 255 0.64 -11.94 -8.47
CA PRO A 255 -0.64 -12.21 -7.78
C PRO A 255 -0.92 -11.23 -6.63
N ILE A 256 -2.20 -11.16 -6.18
CA ILE A 256 -2.59 -10.27 -5.08
C ILE A 256 -1.74 -10.59 -3.85
N PRO A 257 -0.99 -9.62 -3.29
CA PRO A 257 -0.16 -9.84 -2.12
C PRO A 257 -0.98 -10.22 -0.90
N GLN A 258 -0.52 -11.22 -0.15
CA GLN A 258 -1.07 -11.66 1.14
C GLN A 258 -0.05 -11.30 2.22
N VAL A 259 -0.43 -10.39 3.10
CA VAL A 259 0.48 -9.81 4.11
C VAL A 259 -0.24 -9.61 5.44
N ALA A 260 0.49 -9.67 6.55
CA ALA A 260 -0.06 -9.43 7.87
C ALA A 260 -0.25 -7.93 8.17
N ALA A 261 0.59 -7.05 7.62
CA ALA A 261 0.59 -5.62 7.94
C ALA A 261 1.12 -4.76 6.78
N PHE A 262 0.82 -3.45 6.82
CA PHE A 262 1.37 -2.47 5.86
C PHE A 262 2.91 -2.44 5.83
N ALA A 263 3.58 -2.70 6.94
CA ALA A 263 5.04 -2.74 7.00
C ALA A 263 5.60 -3.84 6.09
N GLU A 264 5.00 -5.03 6.13
CA GLU A 264 5.37 -6.16 5.27
C GLU A 264 5.08 -5.84 3.79
N LEU A 265 3.89 -5.29 3.48
CA LEU A 265 3.54 -4.88 2.13
C LEU A 265 4.54 -3.85 1.57
N ASN A 266 4.91 -2.86 2.37
CA ASN A 266 5.85 -1.82 1.96
C ASN A 266 7.28 -2.36 1.78
N THR A 267 7.67 -3.35 2.57
CA THR A 267 8.94 -4.07 2.37
C THR A 267 8.94 -4.84 1.04
N LEU A 268 7.85 -5.53 0.71
CA LEU A 268 7.70 -6.21 -0.59
C LEU A 268 7.73 -5.23 -1.76
N LEU A 269 6.99 -4.13 -1.68
CA LEU A 269 6.98 -3.11 -2.73
C LEU A 269 8.35 -2.49 -2.96
N LEU A 270 9.07 -2.18 -1.88
CA LEU A 270 10.44 -1.65 -1.97
C LEU A 270 11.40 -2.65 -2.62
N ALA A 271 11.30 -3.93 -2.27
CA ALA A 271 12.10 -4.99 -2.88
C ALA A 271 11.82 -5.12 -4.39
N GLU A 272 10.55 -5.02 -4.81
CA GLU A 272 10.19 -5.05 -6.23
C GLU A 272 10.68 -3.79 -6.97
N CYS A 273 10.64 -2.61 -6.34
CA CYS A 273 11.24 -1.39 -6.90
C CYS A 273 12.75 -1.54 -7.13
N LEU A 274 13.47 -2.16 -6.17
CA LEU A 274 14.91 -2.42 -6.30
C LEU A 274 15.22 -3.46 -7.38
N LYS A 275 14.39 -4.49 -7.55
CA LYS A 275 14.53 -5.47 -8.63
C LYS A 275 14.34 -4.83 -10.02
N ASP A 276 13.44 -3.84 -10.12
CA ASP A 276 13.18 -3.12 -11.37
C ASP A 276 14.40 -2.34 -11.87
N ASP A 277 15.37 -2.03 -11.02
CA ASP A 277 16.62 -1.38 -11.41
C ASP A 277 17.44 -2.17 -12.46
N ALA A 278 17.28 -3.49 -12.49
CA ALA A 278 17.93 -4.35 -13.50
C ALA A 278 17.25 -4.29 -14.87
N ARG A 279 16.04 -3.73 -14.95
CA ARG A 279 15.28 -3.63 -16.21
C ARG A 279 15.86 -2.55 -17.13
N ARG A 280 15.90 -2.86 -18.43
CA ARG A 280 16.18 -1.89 -19.48
C ARG A 280 14.89 -1.42 -20.13
N VAL A 281 14.69 -0.11 -20.23
CA VAL A 281 13.54 0.48 -20.92
C VAL A 281 13.80 0.47 -22.42
N ASP A 282 12.77 0.17 -23.22
CA ASP A 282 12.88 0.15 -24.67
C ASP A 282 13.44 1.47 -25.21
N GLY A 283 14.45 1.38 -26.09
CA GLY A 283 15.13 2.53 -26.68
C GLY A 283 16.19 3.19 -25.78
N GLN A 284 16.40 2.69 -24.54
CA GLN A 284 17.46 3.20 -23.67
C GLN A 284 18.68 2.29 -23.68
N PRO A 285 19.90 2.84 -23.71
CA PRO A 285 21.14 2.04 -23.73
C PRO A 285 21.46 1.44 -22.35
N LEU A 286 21.07 2.10 -21.26
CA LEU A 286 21.37 1.74 -19.89
C LEU A 286 20.18 1.03 -19.21
N THR A 287 20.46 0.23 -18.19
CA THR A 287 19.44 -0.23 -17.24
C THR A 287 18.97 0.96 -16.36
N ILE A 288 17.84 0.79 -15.67
CA ILE A 288 17.34 1.81 -14.76
C ILE A 288 18.36 2.14 -13.66
N GLY A 289 19.00 1.10 -13.09
CA GLY A 289 20.01 1.28 -12.04
C GLY A 289 21.27 1.99 -12.55
N GLU A 290 21.80 1.62 -13.74
CA GLU A 290 22.94 2.30 -14.36
C GLU A 290 22.63 3.77 -14.67
N ALA A 291 21.45 4.06 -15.19
CA ALA A 291 21.00 5.43 -15.44
C ALA A 291 20.82 6.22 -14.13
N TRP A 292 20.32 5.57 -13.08
CA TRP A 292 20.18 6.20 -11.75
C TRP A 292 21.52 6.55 -11.11
N GLU A 293 22.55 5.73 -11.27
CA GLU A 293 23.90 6.06 -10.77
C GLU A 293 24.43 7.38 -11.37
N LEU A 294 24.09 7.67 -12.64
CA LEU A 294 24.41 8.93 -13.27
C LEU A 294 23.51 10.07 -12.73
N GLU A 295 22.20 9.81 -12.60
CA GLU A 295 21.20 10.80 -12.16
C GLU A 295 21.40 11.20 -10.71
N ARG A 296 21.81 10.26 -9.83
CA ARG A 296 22.00 10.47 -8.40
C ARG A 296 22.93 11.65 -8.08
N THR A 297 23.97 11.87 -8.88
CA THR A 297 24.93 12.96 -8.68
C THR A 297 24.36 14.34 -8.98
N ALA A 298 23.25 14.41 -9.74
CA ALA A 298 22.57 15.63 -10.10
C ALA A 298 21.34 15.94 -9.21
N LEU A 299 20.95 15.03 -8.31
CA LEU A 299 19.88 15.28 -7.34
C LEU A 299 20.33 16.24 -6.25
N LEU A 300 19.39 17.00 -5.67
CA LEU A 300 19.65 17.82 -4.49
C LEU A 300 19.95 16.94 -3.28
N PRO A 301 20.83 17.35 -2.36
CA PRO A 301 21.18 16.56 -1.18
C PRO A 301 20.00 16.46 -0.20
N LEU A 302 19.93 15.33 0.51
CA LEU A 302 18.97 15.14 1.59
C LEU A 302 19.32 16.05 2.78
N PRO A 303 18.31 16.67 3.43
CA PRO A 303 18.55 17.45 4.65
C PRO A 303 18.95 16.55 5.82
N ALA A 304 19.60 17.10 6.82
CA ALA A 304 20.04 16.37 8.03
C ALA A 304 18.87 15.82 8.87
N LYS A 305 17.68 16.40 8.75
CA LYS A 305 16.46 15.96 9.44
C LYS A 305 15.30 15.92 8.44
N ASP A 306 14.51 14.89 8.52
CA ASP A 306 13.32 14.76 7.69
C ASP A 306 12.22 15.73 8.13
N TYR A 307 11.38 16.08 7.17
CA TYR A 307 10.15 16.82 7.43
C TYR A 307 9.18 15.97 8.25
N PRO A 308 8.55 16.50 9.32
CA PRO A 308 7.63 15.74 10.14
C PRO A 308 6.31 15.48 9.39
N CYS A 309 6.14 14.25 8.90
CA CYS A 309 4.98 13.82 8.12
C CYS A 309 3.77 13.52 9.03
N CYS A 310 3.31 14.50 9.79
CA CYS A 310 2.19 14.35 10.72
C CYS A 310 1.28 15.58 10.72
N VAL A 311 0.03 15.34 11.11
CA VAL A 311 -0.91 16.40 11.48
C VAL A 311 -0.80 16.62 12.97
N THR A 312 -0.50 17.85 13.40
CA THR A 312 -0.39 18.23 14.82
C THR A 312 -1.66 18.95 15.26
N ARG A 313 -2.27 18.52 16.36
CA ARG A 313 -3.46 19.14 16.95
C ARG A 313 -3.37 19.20 18.47
N PRO A 314 -3.80 20.30 19.11
CA PRO A 314 -4.09 20.29 20.54
C PRO A 314 -5.30 19.40 20.80
N VAL A 315 -5.25 18.62 21.88
CA VAL A 315 -6.33 17.71 22.28
C VAL A 315 -6.57 17.82 23.78
N CYS A 316 -7.82 17.58 24.19
CA CYS A 316 -8.22 17.54 25.58
C CYS A 316 -8.37 16.08 26.03
N LEU A 317 -8.02 15.81 27.28
CA LEU A 317 -8.19 14.51 27.90
C LEU A 317 -9.64 14.36 28.38
N THR A 318 -10.27 13.23 28.04
CA THR A 318 -11.58 12.87 28.59
C THR A 318 -11.43 12.34 30.02
N PRO A 319 -12.55 12.29 30.82
CA PRO A 319 -12.52 11.68 32.16
C PRO A 319 -12.12 10.20 32.18
N TYR A 320 -12.10 9.53 31.02
CA TYR A 320 -11.71 8.14 30.87
C TYR A 320 -10.24 7.96 30.48
N SER A 321 -9.42 9.00 30.61
CA SER A 321 -8.00 9.02 30.19
C SER A 321 -7.83 8.66 28.71
N GLN A 322 -8.59 9.32 27.86
CA GLN A 322 -8.55 9.16 26.41
C GLN A 322 -8.51 10.53 25.74
N VAL A 323 -7.93 10.60 24.56
CA VAL A 323 -8.01 11.74 23.63
C VAL A 323 -8.79 11.34 22.38
N GLU A 324 -9.53 12.27 21.80
CA GLU A 324 -10.30 12.04 20.59
C GLU A 324 -9.56 12.57 19.35
N PHE A 325 -9.51 11.72 18.32
CA PHE A 325 -8.99 12.08 17.00
C PHE A 325 -9.74 11.32 15.90
N GLU A 326 -10.30 12.06 14.94
CA GLU A 326 -11.05 11.48 13.80
C GLU A 326 -12.14 10.47 14.25
N SER A 327 -12.97 10.87 15.22
CA SER A 327 -14.02 10.05 15.87
C SER A 327 -13.52 8.84 16.67
N ASN A 328 -12.23 8.58 16.73
CA ASN A 328 -11.64 7.48 17.50
C ASN A 328 -11.05 8.00 18.82
N ARG A 329 -11.03 7.15 19.84
CA ARG A 329 -10.52 7.46 21.17
C ARG A 329 -9.28 6.66 21.47
N TYR A 330 -8.20 7.36 21.83
CA TYR A 330 -6.90 6.78 22.12
C TYR A 330 -6.56 6.95 23.60
N SER A 331 -6.18 5.87 24.26
CA SER A 331 -5.87 5.89 25.70
C SER A 331 -4.56 6.61 26.01
N VAL A 332 -4.51 7.25 27.17
CA VAL A 332 -3.35 7.93 27.74
C VAL A 332 -3.07 7.33 29.13
N PRO A 333 -1.81 7.17 29.55
CA PRO A 333 -1.48 6.68 30.89
C PRO A 333 -2.18 7.50 32.00
N THR A 334 -2.86 6.81 32.92
CA THR A 334 -3.68 7.43 33.97
C THR A 334 -2.88 8.15 35.04
N ASP A 335 -1.60 7.95 35.13
CA ASP A 335 -0.63 8.65 35.97
C ASP A 335 -0.01 9.88 35.30
N LYS A 336 -0.19 10.05 33.99
CA LYS A 336 0.31 11.18 33.19
C LYS A 336 -0.83 12.07 32.68
N VAL A 337 -1.75 12.42 33.58
CA VAL A 337 -2.91 13.27 33.26
C VAL A 337 -2.49 14.74 33.24
N HIS A 338 -2.56 15.36 32.06
CA HIS A 338 -2.25 16.78 31.86
C HIS A 338 -3.37 17.49 31.11
N PRO A 339 -3.68 18.77 31.45
CA PRO A 339 -4.80 19.49 30.83
C PRO A 339 -4.55 19.87 29.35
N GLN A 340 -3.30 19.96 28.95
CA GLN A 340 -2.92 20.35 27.59
C GLN A 340 -2.01 19.27 26.99
N LEU A 341 -2.56 18.56 26.03
CA LEU A 341 -1.85 17.55 25.28
C LEU A 341 -1.81 17.92 23.80
N VAL A 342 -0.78 17.44 23.12
CA VAL A 342 -0.61 17.58 21.68
C VAL A 342 -0.65 16.21 21.07
N LEU A 343 -1.47 16.05 20.03
CA LEU A 343 -1.54 14.83 19.25
C LEU A 343 -0.83 15.05 17.92
N LYS A 344 0.06 14.11 17.55
CA LYS A 344 0.70 14.02 16.25
C LYS A 344 0.23 12.75 15.54
N ALA A 345 -0.53 12.93 14.46
CA ALA A 345 -1.05 11.82 13.66
C ALA A 345 -0.18 11.62 12.42
N TYR A 346 0.53 10.51 12.39
CA TYR A 346 1.28 10.00 11.24
C TYR A 346 0.41 9.04 10.41
N PRO A 347 0.85 8.58 9.23
CA PRO A 347 0.07 7.63 8.43
C PRO A 347 -0.28 6.32 9.15
N PHE A 348 0.61 5.80 9.99
CA PHE A 348 0.43 4.48 10.63
C PHE A 348 0.33 4.53 12.16
N ARG A 349 0.62 5.67 12.79
CA ARG A 349 0.60 5.83 14.23
C ARG A 349 0.06 7.19 14.66
N VAL A 350 -0.39 7.23 15.90
CA VAL A 350 -0.80 8.45 16.61
C VAL A 350 0.03 8.56 17.88
N ASP A 351 0.81 9.63 18.00
CA ASP A 351 1.59 9.94 19.17
C ASP A 351 0.89 11.05 19.97
N ILE A 352 0.81 10.86 21.28
CA ILE A 352 0.25 11.83 22.21
C ILE A 352 1.39 12.36 23.06
N LEU A 353 1.56 13.68 23.08
CA LEU A 353 2.67 14.34 23.70
C LEU A 353 2.20 15.29 24.81
N TYR A 354 3.01 15.35 25.86
CA TYR A 354 2.99 16.43 26.84
C TYR A 354 4.31 17.19 26.73
N LEU A 355 4.24 18.49 26.43
CA LEU A 355 5.41 19.30 26.04
C LEU A 355 6.14 18.67 24.84
N ALA A 356 7.36 18.19 25.03
CA ALA A 356 8.16 17.52 24.01
C ALA A 356 8.16 15.97 24.10
N ASP A 357 7.68 15.43 25.23
CA ASP A 357 7.75 14.00 25.53
C ASP A 357 6.54 13.24 24.99
N VAL A 358 6.80 12.13 24.30
CA VAL A 358 5.75 11.19 23.87
C VAL A 358 5.29 10.39 25.10
N ILE A 359 4.05 10.60 25.54
CA ILE A 359 3.48 9.90 26.70
C ILE A 359 2.66 8.68 26.30
N ALA A 360 2.16 8.63 25.05
CA ALA A 360 1.49 7.47 24.49
C ALA A 360 1.68 7.42 22.98
N SER A 361 1.78 6.19 22.45
CA SER A 361 1.83 5.93 21.02
C SER A 361 0.92 4.76 20.69
N HIS A 362 0.12 4.89 19.63
CA HIS A 362 -0.86 3.90 19.21
C HIS A 362 -0.79 3.69 17.70
N ALA A 363 -1.15 2.49 17.24
CA ALA A 363 -1.48 2.28 15.83
C ALA A 363 -2.66 3.18 15.43
N ARG A 364 -2.56 3.88 14.30
CA ARG A 364 -3.64 4.74 13.82
C ARG A 364 -4.82 3.92 13.33
N CYS A 365 -6.00 4.23 13.82
CA CYS A 365 -7.26 3.66 13.37
C CYS A 365 -7.90 4.55 12.29
N TYR A 366 -8.27 3.96 11.16
CA TYR A 366 -9.00 4.61 10.08
C TYR A 366 -10.50 4.27 10.07
N GLY A 367 -10.96 3.48 11.06
CA GLY A 367 -12.38 3.25 11.34
C GLY A 367 -13.04 4.42 12.02
N HIS A 368 -14.29 4.24 12.45
CA HIS A 368 -15.09 5.24 13.16
C HIS A 368 -15.50 4.72 14.53
N ASP A 369 -15.57 5.61 15.50
CA ASP A 369 -16.08 5.38 16.86
C ASP A 369 -15.39 4.23 17.62
N GLN A 370 -14.12 3.99 17.31
CA GLN A 370 -13.33 2.94 17.93
C GLN A 370 -12.61 3.44 19.18
N ASP A 371 -12.54 2.57 20.20
CA ASP A 371 -11.68 2.76 21.36
C ASP A 371 -10.39 2.00 21.20
N ILE A 372 -9.28 2.71 21.08
CA ILE A 372 -7.93 2.15 20.94
C ILE A 372 -7.28 2.21 22.34
N PHE A 373 -7.34 1.08 23.02
CA PHE A 373 -6.81 0.96 24.38
C PHE A 373 -5.40 0.33 24.35
N ASN A 374 -4.49 0.95 25.10
CA ASN A 374 -3.36 0.20 25.67
C ASN A 374 -3.76 -0.11 27.13
N PRO A 375 -3.95 -1.39 27.51
CA PRO A 375 -4.37 -1.78 28.85
C PRO A 375 -3.41 -1.33 29.95
N LEU A 376 -2.10 -1.25 29.63
CA LEU A 376 -1.06 -0.82 30.56
C LEU A 376 -1.31 0.61 31.08
N HIS A 377 -1.91 1.46 30.27
CA HIS A 377 -2.25 2.84 30.67
C HIS A 377 -3.19 2.94 31.88
N TYR A 378 -3.96 1.89 32.15
CA TYR A 378 -4.95 1.85 33.23
C TYR A 378 -4.48 1.09 34.47
N LEU A 379 -3.33 0.43 34.43
CA LEU A 379 -2.79 -0.34 35.57
C LEU A 379 -2.54 0.51 36.82
N PRO A 380 -2.03 1.77 36.71
CA PRO A 380 -1.89 2.63 37.89
C PRO A 380 -3.21 2.92 38.59
N LEU A 381 -4.29 3.16 37.83
CA LEU A 381 -5.63 3.41 38.38
C LEU A 381 -6.23 2.11 38.96
N LEU A 382 -6.00 0.97 38.34
CA LEU A 382 -6.48 -0.32 38.85
C LEU A 382 -5.77 -0.76 40.13
N ALA A 383 -4.49 -0.41 40.31
CA ALA A 383 -3.79 -0.61 41.57
C ALA A 383 -4.45 0.19 42.73
N GLN A 384 -4.97 1.40 42.44
CA GLN A 384 -5.71 2.23 43.40
C GLN A 384 -7.14 1.73 43.62
N ARG A 385 -7.80 1.23 42.55
CA ARG A 385 -9.21 0.82 42.53
C ARG A 385 -9.38 -0.62 42.07
N PRO A 386 -8.87 -1.62 42.78
CA PRO A 386 -8.83 -3.02 42.33
C PRO A 386 -10.20 -3.63 42.05
N GLY A 387 -11.26 -3.19 42.75
CA GLY A 387 -12.64 -3.66 42.50
C GLY A 387 -13.17 -3.38 41.09
N ALA A 388 -12.55 -2.44 40.34
CA ALA A 388 -12.92 -2.16 38.94
C ALA A 388 -12.32 -3.17 37.94
N PHE A 389 -11.36 -3.99 38.32
CA PHE A 389 -10.58 -4.82 37.42
C PHE A 389 -11.42 -5.72 36.51
N GLN A 390 -12.42 -6.41 37.07
CA GLN A 390 -13.27 -7.33 36.32
C GLN A 390 -14.20 -6.63 35.32
N HIS A 391 -14.54 -5.35 35.56
CA HIS A 391 -15.49 -4.61 34.75
C HIS A 391 -14.86 -3.55 33.87
N ALA A 392 -13.57 -3.24 34.06
CA ALA A 392 -12.84 -2.27 33.26
C ALA A 392 -12.75 -2.73 31.79
N LYS A 393 -13.31 -1.96 30.87
CA LYS A 393 -13.36 -2.27 29.43
C LYS A 393 -11.98 -2.60 28.83
N PRO A 394 -10.89 -1.87 29.16
CA PRO A 394 -9.55 -2.21 28.67
C PRO A 394 -9.08 -3.59 29.13
N MET A 395 -9.35 -3.95 30.39
CA MET A 395 -8.97 -5.25 30.94
C MET A 395 -9.78 -6.39 30.33
N ARG A 396 -11.09 -6.22 30.18
CA ARG A 396 -11.95 -7.22 29.55
C ARG A 396 -11.49 -7.55 28.12
N ARG A 397 -11.17 -6.51 27.33
CA ARG A 397 -10.65 -6.71 25.97
C ARG A 397 -9.27 -7.40 25.95
N TRP A 398 -8.40 -7.05 26.90
CA TRP A 398 -7.08 -7.68 26.98
C TRP A 398 -7.17 -9.15 27.40
N ARG A 399 -8.10 -9.47 28.32
CA ARG A 399 -8.35 -10.85 28.76
C ARG A 399 -8.76 -11.80 27.64
N GLU A 400 -9.37 -11.31 26.57
CA GLU A 400 -9.73 -12.10 25.40
C GLU A 400 -8.49 -12.65 24.64
N THR A 401 -7.34 -12.01 24.83
CA THR A 401 -6.11 -12.33 24.08
C THR A 401 -4.93 -12.73 24.94
N TRP A 402 -5.02 -12.65 26.26
CA TRP A 402 -3.90 -12.99 27.13
C TRP A 402 -3.73 -14.50 27.31
N PRO A 403 -2.49 -14.98 27.68
CA PRO A 403 -2.23 -16.41 27.86
C PRO A 403 -3.06 -17.05 28.95
N PRO A 404 -3.45 -18.33 28.82
CA PRO A 404 -4.20 -19.05 29.87
C PRO A 404 -3.49 -19.10 31.24
N ALA A 405 -2.14 -19.02 31.24
CA ALA A 405 -1.34 -18.96 32.45
C ALA A 405 -1.71 -17.78 33.36
N TYR A 406 -2.14 -16.64 32.78
CA TYR A 406 -2.54 -15.46 33.52
C TYR A 406 -3.87 -15.66 34.27
N GLU A 407 -4.83 -16.32 33.64
CA GLU A 407 -6.08 -16.70 34.33
C GLU A 407 -5.81 -17.67 35.49
N HIS A 408 -4.91 -18.63 35.29
CA HIS A 408 -4.51 -19.58 36.32
C HIS A 408 -3.82 -18.91 37.50
N LEU A 409 -2.93 -17.96 37.21
CA LEU A 409 -2.24 -17.17 38.25
C LEU A 409 -3.24 -16.31 39.04
N LEU A 410 -4.12 -15.59 38.32
CA LEU A 410 -5.14 -14.75 38.94
C LEU A 410 -6.08 -15.56 39.82
N ALA A 411 -6.52 -16.74 39.37
CA ALA A 411 -7.38 -17.65 40.16
C ALA A 411 -6.68 -18.11 41.43
N LYS A 412 -5.38 -18.47 41.37
CA LYS A 412 -4.61 -18.88 42.57
C LYS A 412 -4.44 -17.72 43.54
N LEU A 413 -4.12 -16.51 43.06
CA LEU A 413 -4.02 -15.30 43.90
C LEU A 413 -5.35 -14.97 44.60
N GLN A 414 -6.50 -15.14 43.90
CA GLN A 414 -7.80 -14.95 44.47
C GLN A 414 -8.23 -15.99 45.48
N ALA A 415 -7.72 -17.25 45.33
CA ALA A 415 -7.96 -18.31 46.28
C ALA A 415 -7.15 -18.10 47.57
N GLU A 416 -5.94 -17.54 47.48
CA GLU A 416 -5.10 -17.23 48.65
C GLU A 416 -5.57 -15.96 49.38
N GLN A 417 -5.93 -14.92 48.62
CA GLN A 417 -6.42 -13.65 49.15
C GLN A 417 -7.72 -13.26 48.44
N ALA A 418 -8.86 -13.44 49.11
CA ALA A 418 -10.17 -13.11 48.55
C ALA A 418 -10.40 -11.60 48.33
N ASP A 419 -9.48 -10.76 48.82
CA ASP A 419 -9.56 -9.30 48.82
C ASP A 419 -8.93 -8.61 47.60
N SER A 420 -9.06 -7.28 47.61
CA SER A 420 -8.41 -6.38 46.64
C SER A 420 -6.89 -6.52 46.57
N GLY A 421 -6.26 -7.25 47.50
CA GLY A 421 -4.82 -7.57 47.54
C GLY A 421 -4.40 -8.43 46.36
N SER A 422 -5.16 -9.47 46.03
CA SER A 422 -4.89 -10.38 44.89
C SER A 422 -4.81 -9.63 43.55
N VAL A 423 -5.74 -8.69 43.32
CA VAL A 423 -5.74 -7.88 42.11
C VAL A 423 -4.56 -6.90 42.07
N ARG A 424 -4.20 -6.30 43.22
CA ARG A 424 -3.01 -5.42 43.27
C ARG A 424 -1.74 -6.17 42.97
N GLU A 425 -1.61 -7.39 43.49
CA GLU A 425 -0.46 -8.26 43.23
C GLU A 425 -0.40 -8.65 41.76
N PHE A 426 -1.54 -9.04 41.18
CA PHE A 426 -1.62 -9.35 39.75
C PHE A 426 -1.30 -8.13 38.86
N VAL A 427 -1.74 -6.93 39.23
CA VAL A 427 -1.41 -5.68 38.51
C VAL A 427 0.10 -5.41 38.52
N LYS A 428 0.85 -5.75 39.63
CA LYS A 428 2.31 -5.65 39.60
C LYS A 428 2.94 -6.54 38.55
N ILE A 429 2.45 -7.76 38.41
CA ILE A 429 2.91 -8.71 37.39
C ILE A 429 2.60 -8.19 36.00
N LEU A 430 1.37 -7.68 35.75
CA LEU A 430 1.00 -7.07 34.47
C LEU A 430 1.84 -5.84 34.12
N LYS A 431 2.31 -5.07 35.08
CA LYS A 431 3.23 -3.94 34.84
C LYS A 431 4.58 -4.35 34.27
N LEU A 432 5.01 -5.60 34.41
CA LEU A 432 6.24 -6.10 33.80
C LEU A 432 6.21 -5.96 32.27
N HIS A 433 5.01 -5.91 31.65
CA HIS A 433 4.84 -5.63 30.23
C HIS A 433 5.31 -4.23 29.79
N GLU A 434 5.54 -3.32 30.72
CA GLU A 434 6.12 -2.00 30.41
C GLU A 434 7.62 -2.10 30.06
N ALA A 435 8.31 -3.13 30.57
CA ALA A 435 9.75 -3.31 30.43
C ALA A 435 10.18 -4.56 29.65
N TYR A 436 9.31 -5.59 29.57
CA TYR A 436 9.67 -6.87 29.02
C TYR A 436 8.67 -7.36 27.96
N PRO A 437 9.13 -8.12 26.95
CA PRO A 437 8.28 -8.73 25.92
C PRO A 437 7.26 -9.71 26.51
N ALA A 438 6.07 -9.76 25.94
CA ALA A 438 4.95 -10.57 26.44
C ALA A 438 5.28 -12.06 26.52
N ASN A 439 6.02 -12.59 25.55
CA ASN A 439 6.42 -14.01 25.53
C ASN A 439 7.36 -14.39 26.69
N LEU A 440 8.23 -13.50 27.13
CA LEU A 440 9.10 -13.74 28.28
C LEU A 440 8.32 -13.70 29.58
N ILE A 441 7.36 -12.79 29.72
CA ILE A 441 6.50 -12.72 30.90
C ILE A 441 5.61 -13.95 31.00
N GLU A 442 5.05 -14.42 29.88
CA GLU A 442 4.28 -15.66 29.84
C GLU A 442 5.10 -16.86 30.30
N GLN A 443 6.35 -16.99 29.82
CA GLN A 443 7.28 -18.04 30.26
C GLN A 443 7.58 -17.94 31.75
N ALA A 444 7.87 -16.71 32.24
CA ALA A 444 8.15 -16.49 33.65
C ALA A 444 6.95 -16.82 34.55
N VAL A 445 5.74 -16.43 34.15
CA VAL A 445 4.49 -16.78 34.87
C VAL A 445 4.27 -18.31 34.87
N THR A 446 4.49 -18.95 33.73
CA THR A 446 4.33 -20.40 33.62
C THR A 446 5.34 -21.13 34.53
N GLN A 447 6.58 -20.72 34.56
CA GLN A 447 7.64 -21.24 35.40
C GLN A 447 7.37 -20.99 36.88
N ALA A 448 6.94 -19.77 37.24
CA ALA A 448 6.56 -19.42 38.61
C ALA A 448 5.41 -20.28 39.11
N LEU A 449 4.38 -20.52 38.28
CA LEU A 449 3.26 -21.41 38.60
C LEU A 449 3.73 -22.89 38.85
N ALA A 450 4.69 -23.37 38.07
CA ALA A 450 5.28 -24.71 38.25
C ALA A 450 6.06 -24.81 39.56
N TYR A 451 6.68 -23.76 40.02
CA TYR A 451 7.40 -23.70 41.30
C TYR A 451 6.47 -23.39 42.50
N GLY A 452 5.19 -23.16 42.25
CA GLY A 452 4.24 -22.76 43.29
C GLY A 452 4.39 -21.29 43.73
N CYS A 453 5.16 -20.51 43.03
CA CYS A 453 5.35 -19.07 43.28
C CYS A 453 4.26 -18.27 42.56
N ILE A 454 3.34 -17.62 43.29
CA ILE A 454 2.22 -16.89 42.68
C ILE A 454 2.35 -15.34 42.81
N HIS A 455 3.28 -14.86 43.62
CA HIS A 455 3.49 -13.44 43.86
C HIS A 455 4.46 -12.80 42.83
N ALA A 456 4.39 -11.47 42.70
CA ALA A 456 5.17 -10.71 41.75
C ALA A 456 6.67 -10.95 41.88
N ASP A 457 7.21 -11.02 43.09
CA ASP A 457 8.63 -11.26 43.36
C ASP A 457 9.09 -12.62 42.80
N GLY A 458 8.25 -13.66 42.89
CA GLY A 458 8.52 -14.97 42.32
C GLY A 458 8.54 -14.98 40.81
N VAL A 459 7.59 -14.25 40.17
CA VAL A 459 7.54 -14.07 38.72
C VAL A 459 8.74 -13.27 38.23
N GLU A 460 9.14 -12.19 38.95
CA GLU A 460 10.32 -11.41 38.62
C GLU A 460 11.61 -12.23 38.76
N LEU A 461 11.70 -13.11 39.76
CA LEU A 461 12.85 -14.01 39.90
C LEU A 461 12.95 -14.98 38.70
N CYS A 462 11.84 -15.62 38.32
CA CYS A 462 11.79 -16.46 37.12
C CYS A 462 12.15 -15.70 35.85
N LEU A 463 11.67 -14.44 35.71
CA LEU A 463 12.01 -13.57 34.58
C LEU A 463 13.51 -13.26 34.52
N ARG A 464 14.14 -12.93 35.65
CA ARG A 464 15.59 -12.73 35.74
C ARG A 464 16.38 -13.99 35.37
N GLN A 465 15.93 -15.17 35.81
CA GLN A 465 16.55 -16.44 35.44
C GLN A 465 16.44 -16.72 33.93
N LEU A 466 15.33 -16.39 33.29
CA LEU A 466 15.15 -16.51 31.84
C LEU A 466 16.06 -15.55 31.06
N LEU A 467 16.28 -14.35 31.58
CA LEU A 467 17.13 -13.35 30.96
C LEU A 467 18.63 -13.63 31.17
N HIS A 468 18.97 -14.19 32.33
CA HIS A 468 20.33 -14.52 32.71
C HIS A 468 20.39 -15.99 33.15
N PRO A 469 20.30 -16.96 32.18
CA PRO A 469 20.49 -18.34 32.54
C PRO A 469 21.88 -18.49 33.16
N GLU A 470 21.91 -18.81 34.48
CA GLU A 470 23.18 -19.01 35.17
C GLU A 470 23.95 -20.07 34.39
N ALA A 471 25.18 -19.74 34.01
CA ALA A 471 26.12 -20.74 33.59
C ALA A 471 26.22 -21.71 34.77
N ALA A 472 25.97 -23.02 34.54
CA ALA A 472 26.02 -24.03 35.55
C ALA A 472 27.32 -23.79 36.36
N ILE A 473 27.15 -23.34 37.61
CA ILE A 473 28.31 -23.11 38.50
C ILE A 473 28.91 -24.51 38.64
N ALA A 474 30.05 -24.72 38.01
CA ALA A 474 30.77 -25.95 38.15
C ALA A 474 30.97 -26.20 39.66
N ALA A 475 30.56 -27.37 40.14
CA ALA A 475 30.75 -27.71 41.53
C ALA A 475 32.21 -27.38 41.91
N LEU A 476 32.38 -26.65 42.99
CA LEU A 476 33.71 -26.27 43.45
C LEU A 476 34.51 -27.55 43.65
N ASP A 477 35.59 -27.73 42.91
CA ASP A 477 36.50 -28.83 43.13
C ASP A 477 37.23 -28.62 44.44
N VAL A 478 36.79 -29.29 45.51
CA VAL A 478 37.35 -29.23 46.84
C VAL A 478 38.41 -30.32 47.10
N SER A 479 38.72 -31.18 46.10
CA SER A 479 39.59 -32.33 46.20
C SER A 479 41.06 -32.00 46.57
N GLY A 480 41.45 -30.76 46.53
CA GLY A 480 42.78 -30.27 46.91
C GLY A 480 42.86 -29.54 48.27
N ASN A 481 41.76 -29.38 49.02
CA ASN A 481 41.74 -28.57 50.23
C ASN A 481 41.13 -29.35 51.41
N ALA A 482 41.97 -30.03 52.20
CA ALA A 482 41.61 -30.86 53.38
C ALA A 482 40.74 -30.08 54.41
N ARG A 483 40.65 -28.74 54.38
CA ARG A 483 39.79 -27.96 55.27
C ARG A 483 38.36 -27.82 54.74
N LEU A 484 38.14 -28.03 53.44
CA LEU A 484 36.84 -27.99 52.79
C LEU A 484 36.27 -29.37 52.58
N ASP A 485 37.07 -30.40 52.73
CA ASP A 485 36.69 -31.81 52.64
C ASP A 485 36.17 -32.36 54.01
N SER A 486 35.74 -31.47 54.91
CA SER A 486 35.09 -31.87 56.14
C SER A 486 33.69 -32.40 55.81
N HIS A 487 33.55 -33.75 55.89
CA HIS A 487 32.24 -34.34 55.92
C HIS A 487 31.49 -33.83 57.17
N SER A 488 30.64 -32.82 56.97
CA SER A 488 29.64 -32.51 57.98
C SER A 488 28.65 -33.64 58.02
N GLU A 489 28.56 -34.37 59.14
CA GLU A 489 27.48 -35.29 59.34
C GLU A 489 26.12 -34.58 59.11
N PRO A 490 25.19 -35.16 58.37
CA PRO A 490 23.89 -34.54 58.20
C PRO A 490 23.29 -34.23 59.58
N PRO A 491 22.69 -33.06 59.77
CA PRO A 491 22.14 -32.66 61.05
C PRO A 491 21.14 -33.70 61.53
N ASP A 492 21.33 -34.26 62.74
CA ASP A 492 20.41 -35.19 63.36
C ASP A 492 19.11 -34.47 63.72
N LEU A 493 18.12 -34.54 62.82
CA LEU A 493 16.81 -33.92 63.00
C LEU A 493 16.08 -34.37 64.25
N ARG A 494 16.42 -35.54 64.83
CA ARG A 494 15.81 -36.06 66.10
C ARG A 494 16.17 -35.15 67.29
N ARG A 495 17.27 -34.44 67.25
CA ARG A 495 17.64 -33.43 68.29
C ARG A 495 16.65 -32.25 68.30
N TYR A 496 16.02 -31.91 67.19
CA TYR A 496 15.05 -30.84 67.12
C TYR A 496 13.65 -31.29 67.57
N GLU A 497 13.31 -32.60 67.43
CA GLU A 497 12.06 -33.15 67.98
C GLU A 497 12.02 -33.10 69.50
N GLN A 498 13.18 -33.15 70.18
CA GLN A 498 13.27 -32.97 71.63
C GLN A 498 12.92 -31.54 72.08
N LEU A 499 13.17 -30.54 71.25
CA LEU A 499 12.80 -29.13 71.49
C LEU A 499 11.29 -28.91 71.34
N LEU A 500 10.60 -29.65 70.52
CA LEU A 500 9.14 -29.55 70.31
C LEU A 500 8.35 -30.27 71.42
N GLY A 501 9.00 -31.18 72.16
CA GLY A 501 8.41 -31.94 73.32
C GLY A 501 8.49 -31.26 74.70
N ALA A 502 9.21 -30.12 74.86
CA ALA A 502 9.43 -29.46 76.14
C ALA A 502 8.40 -28.33 76.46
N GLY A 503 7.30 -28.24 75.72
CA GLY A 503 6.25 -27.25 75.90
C GLY A 503 4.87 -27.89 76.26
N ARG A 504 4.80 -28.60 77.36
CA ARG A 504 3.55 -28.91 78.06
C ARG A 504 3.73 -28.63 79.51
#